data_d7e2e7641d4b8c2638a1b8c1207961b7
#
_entry.id   d7e2e7641d4b8c2638a1b8c1207961b7
#
_cell.length_a   1.000
_cell.length_b   1.000
_cell.length_c   1.000
_cell.angle_alpha   90.00
_cell.angle_beta   90.00
_cell.angle_gamma   90.00
#
_symmetry.space_group_name_H-M   'P 1'
#
loop_
_entity.id
_entity.type
_entity.pdbx_description
1 polymer ?
#
loop_
_entity_poly.entity_id
_entity_poly.type
_entity_poly.pdbx_seq_one_letter_code
_entity_poly.pdbx_strand_id
1 'polypeptide(L)'
;MYILAIETTGKLSSAAVIDGRGGVVGQKISADFMSHLKNLVPMISELLDETGIEKNQLTHIAVSIGPGSFTGIRIGVSTARALCQSLGLPAAAVPTLESFLYKKEAREKGSEDVACAVINARRGQVYGVVEGYMKPQPCMMDDVLEVIKNEIFPEGKR
;
A
#
# COMPACT_ATOMS: atom_id res chain seq x y z
N MET A 1 18.43 -1.91 -10.76
CA MET A 1 17.59 -2.53 -9.72
C MET A 1 16.17 -2.09 -9.96
N TYR A 2 15.26 -3.03 -10.22
CA TYR A 2 13.83 -2.71 -10.36
C TYR A 2 13.02 -3.56 -9.38
N ILE A 3 11.98 -2.97 -8.82
CA ILE A 3 11.06 -3.60 -7.88
C ILE A 3 9.68 -3.59 -8.52
N LEU A 4 9.04 -4.76 -8.60
CA LEU A 4 7.62 -4.85 -8.94
C LEU A 4 6.79 -4.73 -7.67
N ALA A 5 5.99 -3.67 -7.54
CA ALA A 5 5.09 -3.45 -6.42
C ALA A 5 3.66 -3.84 -6.81
N ILE A 6 2.96 -4.56 -5.91
CA ILE A 6 1.61 -5.09 -6.11
C ILE A 6 0.71 -4.61 -4.98
N GLU A 7 -0.42 -3.96 -5.32
CA GLU A 7 -1.45 -3.51 -4.38
C GLU A 7 -2.80 -4.08 -4.77
N THR A 8 -3.41 -4.84 -3.86
CA THR A 8 -4.72 -5.48 -4.06
C THR A 8 -5.62 -5.40 -2.83
N THR A 9 -5.18 -4.68 -1.79
CA THR A 9 -5.91 -4.59 -0.52
C THR A 9 -7.10 -3.64 -0.58
N GLY A 10 -7.13 -2.76 -1.59
CA GLY A 10 -8.19 -1.80 -1.85
C GLY A 10 -9.31 -2.31 -2.74
N LYS A 11 -10.08 -1.38 -3.29
CA LYS A 11 -11.17 -1.67 -4.23
C LYS A 11 -10.66 -2.03 -5.63
N LEU A 12 -9.57 -1.42 -6.03
CA LEU A 12 -8.90 -1.65 -7.32
C LEU A 12 -7.58 -2.34 -7.05
N SER A 13 -7.14 -3.16 -8.00
CA SER A 13 -5.76 -3.65 -8.00
C SER A 13 -4.86 -2.73 -8.79
N SER A 14 -3.62 -2.63 -8.37
CA SER A 14 -2.59 -1.88 -9.10
C SER A 14 -1.25 -2.59 -9.05
N ALA A 15 -0.42 -2.28 -10.02
CA ALA A 15 0.98 -2.67 -10.05
C ALA A 15 1.84 -1.49 -10.50
N ALA A 16 3.07 -1.42 -9.99
CA ALA A 16 4.05 -0.42 -10.39
C ALA A 16 5.44 -1.03 -10.48
N VAL A 17 6.26 -0.51 -11.38
CA VAL A 17 7.71 -0.79 -11.41
C VAL A 17 8.42 0.43 -10.85
N ILE A 18 9.29 0.20 -9.89
CA ILE A 18 10.04 1.21 -9.16
C ILE A 18 11.53 0.98 -9.42
N ASP A 19 12.27 2.03 -9.73
CA ASP A 19 13.73 1.95 -9.91
C ASP A 19 14.48 1.96 -8.57
N GLY A 20 15.79 1.72 -8.61
CA GLY A 20 16.64 1.68 -7.43
C GLY A 20 16.81 3.03 -6.70
N ARG A 21 16.28 4.12 -7.23
CA ARG A 21 16.27 5.45 -6.61
C ARG A 21 14.91 5.80 -6.00
N GLY A 22 13.92 4.88 -6.11
CA GLY A 22 12.55 5.09 -5.65
C GLY A 22 11.66 5.81 -6.66
N GLY A 23 12.13 6.02 -7.89
CA GLY A 23 11.33 6.59 -8.98
C GLY A 23 10.35 5.58 -9.56
N VAL A 24 9.10 5.99 -9.81
CA VAL A 24 8.11 5.17 -10.50
C VAL A 24 8.39 5.18 -11.99
N VAL A 25 8.80 4.03 -12.54
CA VAL A 25 9.07 3.85 -13.98
C VAL A 25 7.76 3.72 -14.76
N GLY A 26 6.79 3.02 -14.19
CA GLY A 26 5.46 2.86 -14.74
C GLY A 26 4.50 2.29 -13.72
N GLN A 27 3.20 2.51 -13.95
CA GLN A 27 2.14 1.97 -13.09
C GLN A 27 0.89 1.67 -13.89
N LYS A 28 0.13 0.67 -13.43
CA LYS A 28 -1.19 0.35 -13.95
C LYS A 28 -2.17 0.15 -12.81
N ILE A 29 -3.42 0.56 -13.06
CA ILE A 29 -4.54 0.41 -12.13
C ILE A 29 -5.64 -0.31 -12.90
N SER A 30 -6.25 -1.34 -12.31
CA SER A 30 -7.34 -2.07 -12.97
C SER A 30 -8.59 -1.18 -13.07
N ALA A 31 -9.26 -1.24 -14.23
CA ALA A 31 -10.51 -0.50 -14.44
C ALA A 31 -11.72 -1.15 -13.74
N ASP A 32 -11.65 -2.44 -13.42
CA ASP A 32 -12.77 -3.23 -12.90
C ASP A 32 -12.71 -3.50 -11.41
N PHE A 33 -13.80 -3.21 -10.75
CA PHE A 33 -13.98 -3.24 -9.29
C PHE A 33 -13.93 -4.63 -8.63
N MET A 34 -13.98 -5.75 -9.39
CA MET A 34 -14.14 -7.10 -8.87
C MET A 34 -13.29 -8.17 -9.57
N SER A 35 -12.42 -7.78 -10.49
CA SER A 35 -11.65 -8.73 -11.30
C SER A 35 -10.19 -8.88 -10.93
N HIS A 36 -9.84 -8.62 -9.64
CA HIS A 36 -8.45 -8.75 -9.16
C HIS A 36 -7.78 -10.04 -9.61
N LEU A 37 -8.51 -11.18 -9.57
CA LEU A 37 -7.94 -12.48 -9.89
C LEU A 37 -7.62 -12.64 -11.39
N LYS A 38 -8.51 -12.13 -12.27
CA LYS A 38 -8.37 -12.33 -13.72
C LYS A 38 -7.38 -11.37 -14.36
N ASN A 39 -7.28 -10.15 -13.84
CA ASN A 39 -6.59 -9.06 -14.50
C ASN A 39 -5.20 -8.75 -13.92
N LEU A 40 -4.86 -9.22 -12.71
CA LEU A 40 -3.61 -8.84 -12.06
C LEU A 40 -2.37 -9.30 -12.84
N VAL A 41 -2.30 -10.57 -13.23
CA VAL A 41 -1.14 -11.10 -13.96
C VAL A 41 -1.02 -10.53 -15.38
N PRO A 42 -2.11 -10.48 -16.19
CA PRO A 42 -2.08 -9.74 -17.46
C PRO A 42 -1.64 -8.29 -17.32
N MET A 43 -2.18 -7.56 -16.33
CA MET A 43 -1.83 -6.16 -16.07
C MET A 43 -0.33 -5.99 -15.74
N ILE A 44 0.25 -6.93 -14.97
CA ILE A 44 1.70 -6.94 -14.69
C ILE A 44 2.50 -7.18 -15.97
N SER A 45 2.06 -8.11 -16.82
CA SER A 45 2.74 -8.38 -18.10
C SER A 45 2.74 -7.15 -18.99
N GLU A 46 1.57 -6.54 -19.19
CA GLU A 46 1.43 -5.30 -19.96
C GLU A 46 2.27 -4.15 -19.40
N LEU A 47 2.33 -4.02 -18.06
CA LEU A 47 3.17 -3.00 -17.42
C LEU A 47 4.65 -3.20 -17.73
N LEU A 48 5.14 -4.44 -17.66
CA LEU A 48 6.53 -4.75 -17.99
C LEU A 48 6.83 -4.49 -19.47
N ASP A 49 5.91 -4.88 -20.37
CA ASP A 49 6.06 -4.65 -21.81
C ASP A 49 6.09 -3.14 -22.14
N GLU A 50 5.19 -2.35 -21.54
CA GLU A 50 5.12 -0.89 -21.74
C GLU A 50 6.34 -0.14 -21.19
N THR A 51 6.89 -0.62 -20.08
CA THR A 51 8.10 -0.01 -19.47
C THR A 51 9.39 -0.51 -20.11
N GLY A 52 9.35 -1.55 -20.94
CA GLY A 52 10.52 -2.18 -21.54
C GLY A 52 11.40 -2.91 -20.50
N ILE A 53 10.86 -3.20 -19.32
CA ILE A 53 11.57 -3.88 -18.25
C ILE A 53 11.39 -5.39 -18.37
N GLU A 54 12.45 -6.11 -18.62
CA GLU A 54 12.42 -7.57 -18.65
C GLU A 54 12.34 -8.16 -17.24
N LYS A 55 11.70 -9.33 -17.11
CA LYS A 55 11.52 -10.03 -15.83
C LYS A 55 12.84 -10.34 -15.10
N ASN A 56 13.92 -10.56 -15.85
CA ASN A 56 15.26 -10.82 -15.32
C ASN A 56 15.94 -9.56 -14.74
N GLN A 57 15.43 -8.37 -15.02
CA GLN A 57 15.91 -7.11 -14.47
C GLN A 57 15.24 -6.77 -13.12
N LEU A 58 14.15 -7.47 -12.78
CA LEU A 58 13.52 -7.36 -11.47
C LEU A 58 14.45 -7.96 -10.40
N THR A 59 14.52 -7.31 -9.26
CA THR A 59 15.33 -7.76 -8.12
C THR A 59 14.50 -8.14 -6.91
N HIS A 60 13.30 -7.58 -6.77
CA HIS A 60 12.37 -7.81 -5.66
C HIS A 60 10.93 -7.72 -6.14
N ILE A 61 10.05 -8.37 -5.40
CA ILE A 61 8.61 -8.19 -5.53
C ILE A 61 8.06 -7.68 -4.21
N ALA A 62 7.51 -6.47 -4.19
CA ALA A 62 6.84 -5.89 -3.05
C ALA A 62 5.33 -6.13 -3.14
N VAL A 63 4.67 -6.43 -2.03
CA VAL A 63 3.22 -6.66 -2.00
C VAL A 63 2.60 -6.12 -0.72
N SER A 64 1.46 -5.45 -0.85
CA SER A 64 0.68 -5.00 0.30
C SER A 64 0.04 -6.20 1.02
N ILE A 65 0.29 -6.27 2.35
CA ILE A 65 -0.15 -7.39 3.19
C ILE A 65 -1.36 -7.08 4.07
N GLY A 66 -1.95 -5.89 3.88
CA GLY A 66 -3.08 -5.41 4.68
C GLY A 66 -2.69 -4.44 5.79
N PRO A 67 -3.71 -3.97 6.52
CA PRO A 67 -5.13 -4.36 6.46
C PRO A 67 -5.84 -3.92 5.17
N GLY A 68 -6.97 -4.60 4.86
CA GLY A 68 -7.78 -4.30 3.68
C GLY A 68 -8.69 -5.47 3.29
N SER A 69 -9.02 -5.56 2.00
CA SER A 69 -9.83 -6.65 1.44
C SER A 69 -9.18 -8.00 1.68
N PHE A 70 -9.82 -8.89 2.45
CA PHE A 70 -9.32 -10.23 2.72
C PHE A 70 -9.05 -11.04 1.43
N THR A 71 -9.98 -10.98 0.47
CA THR A 71 -9.81 -11.63 -0.83
C THR A 71 -8.67 -11.00 -1.62
N GLY A 72 -8.61 -9.67 -1.64
CA GLY A 72 -7.54 -8.94 -2.33
C GLY A 72 -6.16 -9.26 -1.77
N ILE A 73 -5.98 -9.24 -0.45
CA ILE A 73 -4.72 -9.62 0.21
C ILE A 73 -4.27 -11.02 -0.24
N ARG A 74 -5.17 -12.00 -0.21
CA ARG A 74 -4.85 -13.38 -0.61
C ARG A 74 -4.42 -13.48 -2.08
N ILE A 75 -5.09 -12.76 -2.97
CA ILE A 75 -4.74 -12.71 -4.39
C ILE A 75 -3.36 -12.10 -4.58
N GLY A 76 -3.12 -10.91 -4.03
CA GLY A 76 -1.84 -10.22 -4.16
C GLY A 76 -0.67 -11.03 -3.61
N VAL A 77 -0.80 -11.51 -2.38
CA VAL A 77 0.26 -12.30 -1.72
C VAL A 77 0.52 -13.62 -2.45
N SER A 78 -0.53 -14.32 -2.92
CA SER A 78 -0.35 -15.56 -3.68
C SER A 78 0.33 -15.31 -5.03
N THR A 79 -0.04 -14.24 -5.73
CA THR A 79 0.59 -13.84 -6.99
C THR A 79 2.05 -13.45 -6.77
N ALA A 80 2.33 -12.60 -5.78
CA ALA A 80 3.70 -12.22 -5.44
C ALA A 80 4.57 -13.43 -5.10
N ARG A 81 4.04 -14.35 -4.29
CA ARG A 81 4.73 -15.59 -3.93
C ARG A 81 5.05 -16.46 -5.16
N ALA A 82 4.07 -16.64 -6.05
CA ALA A 82 4.27 -17.43 -7.28
C ALA A 82 5.33 -16.80 -8.19
N LEU A 83 5.31 -15.47 -8.36
CA LEU A 83 6.31 -14.73 -9.11
C LEU A 83 7.71 -14.86 -8.48
N CYS A 84 7.82 -14.68 -7.15
CA CYS A 84 9.06 -14.85 -6.43
C CYS A 84 9.66 -16.26 -6.63
N GLN A 85 8.82 -17.29 -6.52
CA GLN A 85 9.26 -18.68 -6.74
C GLN A 85 9.71 -18.93 -8.17
N SER A 86 8.99 -18.42 -9.17
CA SER A 86 9.30 -18.63 -10.57
C SER A 86 10.53 -17.87 -11.05
N LEU A 87 10.81 -16.70 -10.47
CA LEU A 87 11.90 -15.82 -10.87
C LEU A 87 13.13 -15.92 -9.94
N GLY A 88 13.03 -16.66 -8.84
CA GLY A 88 14.09 -16.74 -7.84
C GLY A 88 14.32 -15.43 -7.07
N LEU A 89 13.27 -14.60 -6.90
CA LEU A 89 13.37 -13.28 -6.30
C LEU A 89 12.86 -13.24 -4.85
N PRO A 90 13.43 -12.39 -3.99
CA PRO A 90 12.91 -12.13 -2.66
C PRO A 90 11.61 -11.33 -2.71
N ALA A 91 10.72 -11.59 -1.72
CA ALA A 91 9.51 -10.82 -1.48
C ALA A 91 9.71 -9.78 -0.39
N ALA A 92 9.12 -8.60 -0.57
CA ALA A 92 9.00 -7.56 0.45
C ALA A 92 7.52 -7.38 0.85
N ALA A 93 7.22 -7.55 2.13
CA ALA A 93 5.89 -7.32 2.68
C ALA A 93 5.73 -5.83 3.04
N VAL A 94 4.67 -5.20 2.55
CA VAL A 94 4.38 -3.78 2.79
C VAL A 94 3.07 -3.65 3.57
N PRO A 95 3.09 -3.18 4.83
CA PRO A 95 1.88 -2.90 5.58
C PRO A 95 1.09 -1.76 4.93
N THR A 96 -0.19 -1.99 4.62
CA THR A 96 -1.02 -1.04 3.86
C THR A 96 -1.21 0.31 4.58
N LEU A 97 -1.46 0.30 5.89
CA LEU A 97 -1.62 1.55 6.65
C LEU A 97 -0.35 2.39 6.67
N GLU A 98 0.80 1.73 6.85
CA GLU A 98 2.08 2.42 6.87
C GLU A 98 2.40 3.05 5.50
N SER A 99 2.03 2.39 4.39
CA SER A 99 2.25 2.94 3.05
C SER A 99 1.54 4.28 2.83
N PHE A 100 0.39 4.52 3.50
CA PHE A 100 -0.30 5.81 3.42
C PHE A 100 0.44 6.92 4.16
N LEU A 101 1.23 6.60 5.19
CA LEU A 101 2.02 7.58 5.92
C LEU A 101 3.18 8.13 5.08
N TYR A 102 3.71 7.33 4.15
CA TYR A 102 4.79 7.75 3.23
C TYR A 102 4.33 8.72 2.13
N LYS A 103 3.03 8.91 1.91
CA LYS A 103 2.51 10.01 1.07
C LYS A 103 2.86 11.41 1.60
N LYS A 104 3.61 11.48 2.66
CA LYS A 104 4.14 12.69 3.30
C LYS A 104 4.99 13.57 2.36
N GLU A 105 5.56 13.01 1.29
CA GLU A 105 6.38 13.78 0.33
C GLU A 105 5.61 14.87 -0.42
N ALA A 106 4.26 14.82 -0.38
CA ALA A 106 3.41 15.90 -0.86
C ALA A 106 3.28 17.08 0.13
N ARG A 107 3.85 16.95 1.34
CA ARG A 107 3.83 17.98 2.36
C ARG A 107 5.02 18.92 2.17
N GLU A 108 4.77 20.20 2.40
CA GLU A 108 5.85 21.19 2.44
C GLU A 108 6.88 20.79 3.50
N LYS A 109 8.17 20.83 3.14
CA LYS A 109 9.25 20.57 4.09
C LYS A 109 9.14 21.57 5.23
N GLY A 110 8.93 21.06 6.45
CA GLY A 110 8.82 21.87 7.66
C GLY A 110 7.39 22.06 8.17
N SER A 111 6.38 21.40 7.55
CA SER A 111 5.05 21.38 8.15
C SER A 111 5.04 20.52 9.42
N GLU A 112 4.37 21.00 10.47
CA GLU A 112 4.11 20.24 11.71
C GLU A 112 2.92 19.27 11.57
N ASP A 113 2.52 18.96 10.32
CA ASP A 113 1.39 18.09 10.05
C ASP A 113 1.65 16.65 10.51
N VAL A 114 0.66 16.05 11.13
CA VAL A 114 0.65 14.64 11.54
C VAL A 114 -0.18 13.83 10.57
N ALA A 115 0.39 12.74 10.04
CA ALA A 115 -0.36 11.85 9.17
C ALA A 115 -1.28 10.94 9.98
N CYS A 116 -2.53 10.84 9.51
CA CYS A 116 -3.48 9.87 10.01
C CYS A 116 -4.01 9.06 8.83
N ALA A 117 -4.04 7.73 8.97
CA ALA A 117 -4.65 6.86 7.98
C ALA A 117 -5.66 5.92 8.66
N VAL A 118 -6.83 5.78 8.02
CA VAL A 118 -7.87 4.87 8.49
C VAL A 118 -8.44 4.05 7.34
N ILE A 119 -8.67 2.76 7.59
CA ILE A 119 -9.33 1.85 6.66
C ILE A 119 -10.56 1.28 7.37
N ASN A 120 -11.72 1.35 6.72
CA ASN A 120 -12.97 0.82 7.28
C ASN A 120 -12.89 -0.70 7.45
N ALA A 121 -13.08 -1.18 8.69
CA ALA A 121 -13.09 -2.61 9.06
C ALA A 121 -14.51 -3.16 9.24
N ARG A 122 -15.55 -2.40 8.86
CA ARG A 122 -16.99 -2.68 9.02
C ARG A 122 -17.47 -2.57 10.48
N ARG A 123 -18.81 -2.54 10.67
CA ARG A 123 -19.47 -2.50 11.99
C ARG A 123 -18.99 -1.36 12.91
N GLY A 124 -18.64 -0.20 12.33
CA GLY A 124 -18.13 0.94 13.10
C GLY A 124 -16.65 0.85 13.50
N GLN A 125 -15.98 -0.26 13.19
CA GLN A 125 -14.55 -0.42 13.43
C GLN A 125 -13.72 0.07 12.24
N VAL A 126 -12.49 0.48 12.56
CA VAL A 126 -11.48 0.87 11.60
C VAL A 126 -10.14 0.20 11.92
N TYR A 127 -9.29 0.08 10.93
CA TYR A 127 -7.85 -0.03 11.16
C TYR A 127 -7.29 1.38 11.08
N GLY A 128 -6.69 1.85 12.16
CA GLY A 128 -6.21 3.22 12.29
C GLY A 128 -4.72 3.29 12.60
N VAL A 129 -4.09 4.36 12.19
CA VAL A 129 -2.74 4.76 12.56
C VAL A 129 -2.66 6.27 12.63
N VAL A 130 -1.97 6.80 13.63
CA VAL A 130 -1.65 8.22 13.77
C VAL A 130 -0.15 8.34 13.96
N GLU A 131 0.51 9.01 13.05
CA GLU A 131 1.97 9.11 13.02
C GLU A 131 2.52 9.68 14.34
N GLY A 132 3.42 8.93 14.98
CA GLY A 132 4.04 9.33 16.25
C GLY A 132 3.17 9.08 17.50
N TYR A 133 1.85 8.83 17.36
CA TYR A 133 0.92 8.75 18.48
C TYR A 133 0.20 7.40 18.60
N MET A 134 -0.20 6.79 17.50
CA MET A 134 -0.90 5.51 17.53
C MET A 134 -0.35 4.56 16.46
N LYS A 135 0.12 3.38 16.87
CA LYS A 135 0.58 2.33 15.96
C LYS A 135 -0.60 1.73 15.17
N PRO A 136 -0.36 1.14 13.97
CA PRO A 136 -1.39 0.45 13.20
C PRO A 136 -2.12 -0.60 14.04
N GLN A 137 -3.43 -0.45 14.21
CA GLN A 137 -4.25 -1.39 15.01
C GLN A 137 -5.73 -1.32 14.62
N PRO A 138 -6.50 -2.39 14.87
CA PRO A 138 -7.96 -2.31 14.86
C PRO A 138 -8.46 -1.50 16.07
N CYS A 139 -9.38 -0.56 15.85
CA CYS A 139 -9.94 0.31 16.88
C CYS A 139 -11.31 0.84 16.45
N MET A 140 -11.97 1.60 17.31
CA MET A 140 -13.13 2.40 16.92
C MET A 140 -12.66 3.73 16.30
N MET A 141 -13.50 4.35 15.47
CA MET A 141 -13.17 5.67 14.92
C MET A 141 -13.02 6.70 16.05
N ASP A 142 -13.80 6.57 17.11
CA ASP A 142 -13.74 7.48 18.26
C ASP A 142 -12.38 7.44 18.96
N ASP A 143 -11.71 6.26 19.04
CA ASP A 143 -10.37 6.13 19.60
C ASP A 143 -9.35 6.95 18.79
N VAL A 144 -9.45 6.93 17.46
CA VAL A 144 -8.60 7.74 16.58
C VAL A 144 -8.83 9.23 16.80
N LEU A 145 -10.10 9.63 16.89
CA LEU A 145 -10.48 11.04 17.12
C LEU A 145 -10.04 11.53 18.50
N GLU A 146 -10.07 10.66 19.51
CA GLU A 146 -9.59 10.96 20.86
C GLU A 146 -8.10 11.23 20.87
N VAL A 147 -7.29 10.38 20.23
CA VAL A 147 -5.84 10.59 20.07
C VAL A 147 -5.57 11.93 19.36
N ILE A 148 -6.29 12.23 18.28
CA ILE A 148 -6.13 13.49 17.55
C ILE A 148 -6.45 14.70 18.44
N LYS A 149 -7.55 14.65 19.18
CA LYS A 149 -7.98 15.77 20.07
C LYS A 149 -7.04 15.98 21.25
N ASN A 150 -6.67 14.88 21.92
CA ASN A 150 -5.95 14.98 23.19
C ASN A 150 -4.43 15.16 23.00
N GLU A 151 -3.86 14.55 21.97
CA GLU A 151 -2.40 14.52 21.80
C GLU A 151 -1.92 15.54 20.74
N ILE A 152 -2.69 15.79 19.69
CA ILE A 152 -2.27 16.68 18.59
C ILE A 152 -2.88 18.07 18.76
N PHE A 153 -4.17 18.15 19.11
CA PHE A 153 -4.87 19.42 19.33
C PHE A 153 -5.45 19.54 20.75
N PRO A 154 -4.62 19.47 21.81
CA PRO A 154 -5.10 19.59 23.16
C PRO A 154 -5.77 20.95 23.38
N GLU A 155 -6.98 20.95 23.99
CA GLU A 155 -7.72 22.17 24.32
C GLU A 155 -6.83 23.12 25.13
N GLY A 156 -6.59 24.33 24.61
CA GLY A 156 -5.77 25.36 25.24
C GLY A 156 -4.42 25.68 24.58
N LYS A 157 -4.01 24.93 23.56
CA LYS A 157 -2.89 25.32 22.69
C LYS A 157 -3.45 25.75 21.33
N ARG A 158 -3.68 27.02 21.16
CA ARG A 158 -3.83 27.73 19.89
C ARG A 158 -2.59 28.56 19.64
#